data_c0c1da4701c64a01f0afa683a08f7ef1
#
_entry.id   c0c1da4701c64a01f0afa683a08f7ef1
#
_cell.length_a   1.000
_cell.length_b   1.000
_cell.length_c   1.000
_cell.angle_alpha   90.00
_cell.angle_beta   90.00
_cell.angle_gamma   90.00
#
_symmetry.space_group_name_H-M   'P 1'
#
loop_
_entity.id
_entity.type
_entity.pdbx_description
1 polymer ?
#
loop_
_entity_poly.entity_id
_entity_poly.type
_entity_poly.pdbx_seq_one_letter_code
_entity_poly.pdbx_strand_id
1 'polypeptide(L)'
;MQLNRAGLADKSAWEAKGYALPSFDYETVQKNTKENPFWVHFGVGNIFRAFQCNVVQNLLNAGVLDRGLTVAEGYDYEIIEKMNRPHDDLSILVTLKANGTVEKSVTGSIMESLALDSHDDTQFSRLKEIFAKDSLQMCTFTITEKGYNLNTPDGNFMAAVAEDMKNGPERPESYIGKVAALIYARYISGKKPIAMVS
;
A
#
# COMPACT_ATOMS: atom_id res chain seq x y z
N MET A 1 19.41 15.36 9.75
CA MET A 1 18.20 15.04 8.97
C MET A 1 17.87 13.56 9.16
N GLN A 2 16.67 13.25 9.50
CA GLN A 2 16.18 11.87 9.66
C GLN A 2 14.88 11.75 8.85
N LEU A 3 14.72 10.68 8.08
CA LEU A 3 13.53 10.47 7.25
C LEU A 3 12.40 9.92 8.12
N ASN A 4 11.73 10.80 8.81
CA ASN A 4 10.49 10.57 9.55
C ASN A 4 9.78 11.92 9.75
N ARG A 5 8.56 11.91 10.23
CA ARG A 5 7.74 13.13 10.38
C ARG A 5 8.40 14.15 11.30
N ALA A 6 8.99 13.70 12.41
CA ALA A 6 9.72 14.59 13.32
C ALA A 6 10.93 15.25 12.63
N GLY A 7 11.67 14.49 11.83
CA GLY A 7 12.81 15.01 11.07
C GLY A 7 12.41 15.94 9.91
N LEU A 8 11.19 15.81 9.35
CA LEU A 8 10.67 16.72 8.35
C LEU A 8 10.21 18.07 8.93
N ALA A 9 10.07 18.20 10.24
CA ALA A 9 9.71 19.47 10.87
C ALA A 9 10.76 20.58 10.60
N ASP A 10 12.05 20.21 10.47
CA ASP A 10 13.09 21.12 10.00
C ASP A 10 13.13 21.19 8.47
N LYS A 11 12.11 21.81 7.88
CA LYS A 11 11.96 21.95 6.43
C LYS A 11 13.19 22.60 5.79
N SER A 12 13.75 23.61 6.41
CA SER A 12 14.89 24.37 5.88
C SER A 12 16.12 23.50 5.64
N ALA A 13 16.40 22.55 6.52
CA ALA A 13 17.52 21.61 6.38
C ALA A 13 17.34 20.66 5.16
N TRP A 14 16.11 20.27 4.84
CA TRP A 14 15.81 19.44 3.69
C TRP A 14 15.85 20.24 2.38
N GLU A 15 15.24 21.42 2.37
CA GLU A 15 15.18 22.32 1.21
C GLU A 15 16.57 22.80 0.81
N ALA A 16 17.44 23.14 1.79
CA ALA A 16 18.83 23.51 1.54
C ALA A 16 19.64 22.39 0.85
N LYS A 17 19.20 21.13 0.95
CA LYS A 17 19.79 19.97 0.24
C LYS A 17 19.03 19.62 -1.06
N GLY A 18 18.10 20.47 -1.47
CA GLY A 18 17.36 20.34 -2.72
C GLY A 18 16.26 19.25 -2.69
N TYR A 19 15.69 18.95 -1.52
CA TYR A 19 14.53 18.07 -1.42
C TYR A 19 13.22 18.86 -1.49
N ALA A 20 12.31 18.46 -2.37
CA ALA A 20 10.93 18.88 -2.31
C ALA A 20 10.21 18.06 -1.22
N LEU A 21 9.39 18.74 -0.41
CA LEU A 21 8.67 18.12 0.70
C LEU A 21 7.17 18.06 0.42
N PRO A 22 6.43 17.12 1.08
CA PRO A 22 4.97 17.13 1.09
C PRO A 22 4.44 18.47 1.60
N SER A 23 3.42 19.04 0.92
CA SER A 23 2.82 20.34 1.27
C SER A 23 1.40 20.23 1.81
N PHE A 24 0.83 19.02 1.88
CA PHE A 24 -0.48 18.79 2.46
C PHE A 24 -0.42 18.58 3.99
N ASP A 25 -1.56 18.74 4.65
CA ASP A 25 -1.72 18.41 6.08
C ASP A 25 -1.75 16.89 6.28
N TYR A 26 -0.63 16.35 6.72
CA TYR A 26 -0.44 14.91 6.91
C TYR A 26 -1.41 14.31 7.93
N GLU A 27 -1.64 14.99 9.06
CA GLU A 27 -2.52 14.49 10.13
C GLU A 27 -3.96 14.33 9.63
N THR A 28 -4.46 15.37 8.95
CA THR A 28 -5.80 15.35 8.36
C THR A 28 -5.92 14.27 7.29
N VAL A 29 -4.95 14.18 6.37
CA VAL A 29 -4.95 13.18 5.30
C VAL A 29 -4.87 11.76 5.86
N GLN A 30 -4.02 11.52 6.88
CA GLN A 30 -3.92 10.21 7.51
C GLN A 30 -5.22 9.80 8.20
N LYS A 31 -5.81 10.71 8.95
CA LYS A 31 -7.12 10.48 9.61
C LYS A 31 -8.19 10.12 8.57
N ASN A 32 -8.32 10.95 7.55
CA ASN A 32 -9.30 10.74 6.48
C ASN A 32 -9.10 9.38 5.79
N THR A 33 -7.85 9.01 5.53
CA THR A 33 -7.51 7.72 4.90
C THR A 33 -7.91 6.54 5.79
N LYS A 34 -7.58 6.59 7.08
CA LYS A 34 -7.92 5.51 8.02
C LYS A 34 -9.42 5.35 8.24
N GLU A 35 -10.17 6.46 8.29
CA GLU A 35 -11.62 6.45 8.44
C GLU A 35 -12.33 6.03 7.15
N ASN A 36 -11.87 6.52 6.01
CA ASN A 36 -12.50 6.36 4.70
C ASN A 36 -11.48 5.96 3.62
N PRO A 37 -10.83 4.79 3.72
CA PRO A 37 -9.86 4.33 2.72
C PRO A 37 -10.51 4.23 1.34
N PHE A 38 -9.83 4.69 0.29
CA PHE A 38 -10.35 4.67 -1.06
C PHE A 38 -9.53 3.81 -2.04
N TRP A 39 -8.25 3.60 -1.72
CA TRP A 39 -7.33 2.85 -2.56
C TRP A 39 -6.40 1.99 -1.69
N VAL A 40 -6.45 0.67 -1.89
CA VAL A 40 -5.49 -0.29 -1.33
C VAL A 40 -4.54 -0.73 -2.43
N HIS A 41 -3.24 -0.65 -2.18
CA HIS A 41 -2.22 -1.17 -3.08
C HIS A 41 -1.56 -2.42 -2.48
N PHE A 42 -1.40 -3.46 -3.29
CA PHE A 42 -0.73 -4.70 -2.92
C PHE A 42 0.71 -4.73 -3.44
N GLY A 43 1.66 -4.80 -2.52
CA GLY A 43 3.10 -4.71 -2.77
C GLY A 43 3.68 -3.35 -2.44
N VAL A 44 4.78 -3.31 -1.68
CA VAL A 44 5.43 -2.06 -1.21
C VAL A 44 6.77 -1.84 -1.91
N GLY A 45 6.90 -2.34 -3.13
CA GLY A 45 8.14 -2.26 -3.90
C GLY A 45 8.49 -0.85 -4.41
N ASN A 46 9.69 -0.72 -4.98
CA ASN A 46 10.22 0.55 -5.47
C ASN A 46 9.37 1.16 -6.59
N ILE A 47 8.79 0.34 -7.49
CA ILE A 47 7.94 0.81 -8.59
C ILE A 47 6.72 1.54 -8.02
N PHE A 48 6.03 0.92 -7.07
CA PHE A 48 4.89 1.55 -6.40
C PHE A 48 5.28 2.87 -5.72
N ARG A 49 6.35 2.86 -4.93
CA ARG A 49 6.81 4.07 -4.22
C ARG A 49 7.23 5.19 -5.16
N ALA A 50 7.86 4.86 -6.30
CA ALA A 50 8.31 5.87 -7.25
C ALA A 50 7.20 6.38 -8.19
N PHE A 51 6.19 5.57 -8.50
CA PHE A 51 5.16 5.92 -9.46
C PHE A 51 3.82 6.26 -8.81
N GLN A 52 3.08 5.27 -8.30
CA GLN A 52 1.73 5.51 -7.77
C GLN A 52 1.75 6.45 -6.56
N CYS A 53 2.70 6.25 -5.62
CA CYS A 53 2.83 7.15 -4.49
C CYS A 53 3.14 8.59 -4.91
N ASN A 54 3.99 8.77 -5.93
CA ASN A 54 4.31 10.12 -6.43
C ASN A 54 3.11 10.78 -7.11
N VAL A 55 2.30 10.02 -7.87
CA VAL A 55 1.05 10.54 -8.45
C VAL A 55 0.09 11.01 -7.36
N VAL A 56 -0.16 10.16 -6.35
CA VAL A 56 -1.04 10.52 -5.24
C VAL A 56 -0.48 11.68 -4.42
N GLN A 57 0.84 11.71 -4.19
CA GLN A 57 1.54 12.84 -3.56
C GLN A 57 1.24 14.17 -4.27
N ASN A 58 1.34 14.20 -5.60
CA ASN A 58 1.08 15.39 -6.38
C ASN A 58 -0.39 15.83 -6.29
N LEU A 59 -1.33 14.89 -6.29
CA LEU A 59 -2.75 15.19 -6.12
C LEU A 59 -3.09 15.71 -4.72
N LEU A 60 -2.45 15.16 -3.68
CA LEU A 60 -2.56 15.67 -2.31
C LEU A 60 -1.99 17.09 -2.18
N ASN A 61 -0.79 17.33 -2.74
CA ASN A 61 -0.16 18.65 -2.74
C ASN A 61 -1.01 19.70 -3.48
N ALA A 62 -1.73 19.28 -4.52
CA ALA A 62 -2.64 20.15 -5.28
C ALA A 62 -4.03 20.33 -4.62
N GLY A 63 -4.30 19.66 -3.49
CA GLY A 63 -5.58 19.68 -2.82
C GLY A 63 -6.72 19.00 -3.60
N VAL A 64 -6.38 18.15 -4.59
CA VAL A 64 -7.35 17.38 -5.38
C VAL A 64 -7.84 16.15 -4.60
N LEU A 65 -6.95 15.56 -3.79
CA LEU A 65 -7.27 14.47 -2.88
C LEU A 65 -7.14 14.94 -1.42
N ASP A 66 -7.98 14.37 -0.58
CA ASP A 66 -7.98 14.54 0.88
C ASP A 66 -7.58 13.27 1.64
N ARG A 67 -7.24 12.21 0.91
CA ARG A 67 -6.87 10.88 1.40
C ARG A 67 -5.70 10.32 0.61
N GLY A 68 -4.82 9.60 1.28
CA GLY A 68 -3.69 8.91 0.68
C GLY A 68 -3.94 7.42 0.49
N LEU A 69 -2.87 6.67 0.42
CA LEU A 69 -2.87 5.23 0.10
C LEU A 69 -2.81 4.39 1.38
N THR A 70 -3.51 3.26 1.36
CA THR A 70 -3.23 2.11 2.22
C THR A 70 -2.46 1.08 1.40
N VAL A 71 -1.40 0.51 1.97
CA VAL A 71 -0.63 -0.55 1.30
C VAL A 71 -0.68 -1.85 2.09
N ALA A 72 -0.65 -2.96 1.37
CA ALA A 72 -0.61 -4.30 1.95
C ALA A 72 0.57 -5.09 1.34
N GLU A 73 1.50 -5.57 2.18
CA GLU A 73 2.63 -6.39 1.75
C GLU A 73 2.40 -7.85 2.12
N GLY A 74 2.53 -8.74 1.16
CA GLY A 74 2.18 -10.14 1.34
C GLY A 74 3.33 -11.15 1.17
N TYR A 75 4.55 -10.68 0.90
CA TYR A 75 5.74 -11.52 0.75
C TYR A 75 6.82 -11.18 1.76
N ASP A 76 7.27 -9.92 1.74
CA ASP A 76 8.33 -9.42 2.60
C ASP A 76 7.72 -8.54 3.70
N TYR A 77 7.20 -9.19 4.74
CA TYR A 77 6.65 -8.47 5.89
C TYR A 77 7.68 -7.60 6.61
N GLU A 78 8.97 -7.95 6.49
CA GLU A 78 10.04 -7.16 7.11
C GLU A 78 10.14 -5.74 6.53
N ILE A 79 9.70 -5.52 5.29
CA ILE A 79 9.72 -4.19 4.68
C ILE A 79 8.81 -3.22 5.44
N ILE A 80 7.67 -3.71 5.97
CA ILE A 80 6.77 -2.89 6.80
C ILE A 80 7.50 -2.48 8.09
N GLU A 81 8.14 -3.43 8.77
CA GLU A 81 8.79 -3.20 10.06
C GLU A 81 10.10 -2.42 9.95
N LYS A 82 10.90 -2.69 8.90
CA LYS A 82 12.26 -2.14 8.76
C LYS A 82 12.32 -0.87 7.92
N MET A 83 11.36 -0.69 6.99
CA MET A 83 11.37 0.43 6.05
C MET A 83 10.20 1.39 6.27
N ASN A 84 8.98 0.88 6.38
CA ASN A 84 7.81 1.75 6.48
C ASN A 84 7.68 2.39 7.86
N ARG A 85 7.56 1.59 8.91
CA ARG A 85 7.32 2.09 10.28
C ARG A 85 8.42 3.02 10.81
N PRO A 86 9.73 2.71 10.70
CA PRO A 86 10.77 3.59 11.19
C PRO A 86 10.84 4.94 10.48
N HIS A 87 10.26 5.02 9.29
CA HIS A 87 10.24 6.21 8.45
C HIS A 87 8.85 6.85 8.34
N ASP A 88 7.88 6.47 9.19
CA ASP A 88 6.50 6.99 9.15
C ASP A 88 5.88 6.88 7.73
N ASP A 89 6.12 5.77 7.03
CA ASP A 89 5.72 5.49 5.64
C ASP A 89 6.29 6.47 4.60
N LEU A 90 7.27 7.29 4.98
CA LEU A 90 7.95 8.21 4.06
C LEU A 90 9.00 7.48 3.22
N SER A 91 9.20 7.96 1.99
CA SER A 91 10.28 7.50 1.11
C SER A 91 10.93 8.66 0.38
N ILE A 92 12.16 8.45 -0.11
CA ILE A 92 12.86 9.41 -0.95
C ILE A 92 12.73 8.94 -2.40
N LEU A 93 12.23 9.82 -3.26
CA LEU A 93 12.23 9.66 -4.70
C LEU A 93 13.34 10.50 -5.31
N VAL A 94 14.22 9.87 -6.08
CA VAL A 94 15.26 10.52 -6.86
C VAL A 94 14.96 10.32 -8.35
N THR A 95 14.74 11.42 -9.06
CA THR A 95 14.45 11.41 -10.50
C THR A 95 15.66 11.93 -11.28
N LEU A 96 16.21 11.08 -12.12
CA LEU A 96 17.30 11.44 -13.03
C LEU A 96 16.71 11.89 -14.36
N LYS A 97 16.89 13.14 -14.72
CA LYS A 97 16.41 13.70 -15.98
C LYS A 97 17.42 13.49 -17.12
N ALA A 98 16.95 13.41 -18.35
CA ALA A 98 17.79 13.26 -19.53
C ALA A 98 18.82 14.39 -19.73
N ASN A 99 18.54 15.58 -19.20
CA ASN A 99 19.45 16.73 -19.23
C ASN A 99 20.50 16.75 -18.10
N GLY A 100 20.60 15.65 -17.33
CA GLY A 100 21.52 15.52 -16.19
C GLY A 100 21.03 16.13 -14.88
N THR A 101 19.86 16.75 -14.86
CA THR A 101 19.28 17.30 -13.59
C THR A 101 18.83 16.14 -12.70
N VAL A 102 19.12 16.26 -11.40
CA VAL A 102 18.69 15.33 -10.37
C VAL A 102 17.65 16.01 -9.50
N GLU A 103 16.41 15.53 -9.54
CA GLU A 103 15.34 15.99 -8.66
C GLU A 103 15.21 15.03 -7.48
N LYS A 104 15.01 15.58 -6.29
CA LYS A 104 14.83 14.80 -5.06
C LYS A 104 13.55 15.26 -4.36
N SER A 105 12.72 14.30 -3.97
CA SER A 105 11.51 14.60 -3.20
C SER A 105 11.30 13.58 -2.08
N VAL A 106 10.65 14.02 -1.02
CA VAL A 106 10.11 13.13 0.00
C VAL A 106 8.67 12.82 -0.37
N THR A 107 8.37 11.54 -0.52
CA THR A 107 7.02 11.04 -0.78
C THR A 107 6.40 10.55 0.53
N GLY A 108 5.23 11.07 0.87
CA GLY A 108 4.51 10.77 2.11
C GLY A 108 3.02 10.48 1.85
N SER A 109 2.67 9.89 0.71
CA SER A 109 1.29 9.59 0.34
C SER A 109 0.77 8.25 0.86
N ILE A 110 1.64 7.39 1.41
CA ILE A 110 1.24 6.20 2.15
C ILE A 110 0.82 6.65 3.56
N MET A 111 -0.42 6.33 3.95
CA MET A 111 -1.00 6.72 5.23
C MET A 111 -1.21 5.55 6.19
N GLU A 112 -1.17 4.34 5.67
CA GLU A 112 -1.29 3.11 6.45
C GLU A 112 -0.60 1.97 5.69
N SER A 113 0.30 1.25 6.38
CA SER A 113 0.98 0.07 5.85
C SER A 113 0.68 -1.15 6.71
N LEU A 114 0.25 -2.24 6.07
CA LEU A 114 -0.24 -3.46 6.70
C LEU A 114 0.44 -4.69 6.09
N ALA A 115 0.69 -5.69 6.92
CA ALA A 115 1.05 -7.02 6.43
C ALA A 115 -0.21 -7.74 5.95
N LEU A 116 -0.15 -8.31 4.75
CA LEU A 116 -1.17 -9.22 4.22
C LEU A 116 -0.88 -10.63 4.78
N ASP A 117 -0.95 -10.75 6.10
CA ASP A 117 -0.72 -12.00 6.82
C ASP A 117 -2.00 -12.47 7.50
N SER A 118 -2.54 -13.60 7.04
CA SER A 118 -3.77 -14.19 7.59
C SER A 118 -3.61 -14.74 9.02
N HIS A 119 -2.36 -14.89 9.49
CA HIS A 119 -2.04 -15.29 10.85
C HIS A 119 -1.84 -14.12 11.81
N ASP A 120 -1.70 -12.90 11.30
CA ASP A 120 -1.77 -11.67 12.11
C ASP A 120 -3.23 -11.18 12.18
N ASP A 121 -3.94 -11.63 13.20
CA ASP A 121 -5.36 -11.32 13.37
C ASP A 121 -5.64 -9.80 13.40
N THR A 122 -4.70 -8.99 13.88
CA THR A 122 -4.86 -7.52 13.97
C THR A 122 -4.82 -6.88 12.59
N GLN A 123 -3.76 -7.15 11.83
CA GLN A 123 -3.56 -6.53 10.52
C GLN A 123 -4.53 -7.09 9.48
N PHE A 124 -4.78 -8.40 9.49
CA PHE A 124 -5.72 -9.03 8.56
C PHE A 124 -7.17 -8.62 8.82
N SER A 125 -7.58 -8.47 10.09
CA SER A 125 -8.90 -7.92 10.43
C SER A 125 -9.03 -6.47 9.98
N ARG A 126 -7.97 -5.66 10.11
CA ARG A 126 -7.95 -4.29 9.60
C ARG A 126 -8.13 -4.25 8.08
N LEU A 127 -7.47 -5.14 7.34
CA LEU A 127 -7.66 -5.25 5.89
C LEU A 127 -9.11 -5.66 5.54
N LYS A 128 -9.69 -6.64 6.25
CA LYS A 128 -11.12 -7.02 6.08
C LYS A 128 -12.05 -5.84 6.37
N GLU A 129 -11.79 -5.04 7.42
CA GLU A 129 -12.55 -3.82 7.72
C GLU A 129 -12.47 -2.82 6.57
N ILE A 130 -11.27 -2.56 6.03
CA ILE A 130 -11.06 -1.66 4.88
C ILE A 130 -11.87 -2.12 3.67
N PHE A 131 -11.84 -3.42 3.37
CA PHE A 131 -12.60 -3.99 2.25
C PHE A 131 -14.11 -3.92 2.47
N ALA A 132 -14.58 -3.87 3.70
CA ALA A 132 -15.99 -3.67 4.04
C ALA A 132 -16.43 -2.19 4.05
N LYS A 133 -15.55 -1.22 3.75
CA LYS A 133 -15.91 0.20 3.66
C LYS A 133 -16.55 0.54 2.30
N ASP A 134 -17.58 1.40 2.32
CA ASP A 134 -18.19 1.94 1.09
C ASP A 134 -17.24 2.87 0.33
N SER A 135 -16.31 3.51 1.06
CA SER A 135 -15.34 4.44 0.51
C SER A 135 -14.28 3.78 -0.38
N LEU A 136 -14.03 2.47 -0.23
CA LEU A 136 -13.05 1.75 -1.04
C LEU A 136 -13.52 1.64 -2.49
N GLN A 137 -12.73 2.18 -3.41
CA GLN A 137 -13.06 2.27 -4.84
C GLN A 137 -12.23 1.32 -5.68
N MET A 138 -10.97 1.11 -5.30
CA MET A 138 -10.05 0.30 -6.10
C MET A 138 -8.97 -0.38 -5.27
N CYS A 139 -8.46 -1.46 -5.82
CA CYS A 139 -7.17 -2.00 -5.41
C CYS A 139 -6.27 -2.22 -6.62
N THR A 140 -4.97 -2.06 -6.41
CA THR A 140 -3.95 -2.18 -7.45
C THR A 140 -2.82 -3.08 -6.98
N PHE A 141 -2.05 -3.63 -7.91
CA PHE A 141 -1.02 -4.62 -7.62
C PHE A 141 0.29 -4.26 -8.33
N THR A 142 1.40 -4.35 -7.61
CA THR A 142 2.75 -4.44 -8.18
C THR A 142 3.48 -5.63 -7.55
N ILE A 143 2.96 -6.82 -7.83
CA ILE A 143 3.52 -8.10 -7.40
C ILE A 143 4.06 -8.85 -8.61
N THR A 144 4.97 -9.80 -8.36
CA THR A 144 5.52 -10.62 -9.45
C THR A 144 4.47 -11.61 -9.96
N GLU A 145 4.69 -12.14 -11.17
CA GLU A 145 3.83 -13.18 -11.79
C GLU A 145 3.59 -14.39 -10.89
N LYS A 146 4.54 -14.71 -10.02
CA LYS A 146 4.41 -15.80 -9.04
C LYS A 146 3.25 -15.57 -8.06
N GLY A 147 2.93 -14.31 -7.74
CA GLY A 147 1.83 -13.96 -6.87
C GLY A 147 0.45 -14.24 -7.45
N TYR A 148 0.33 -14.28 -8.78
CA TYR A 148 -0.93 -14.58 -9.47
C TYR A 148 -1.12 -16.07 -9.76
N ASN A 149 -0.08 -16.89 -9.63
CA ASN A 149 -0.15 -18.29 -9.99
C ASN A 149 -1.01 -19.08 -9.02
N LEU A 150 -1.96 -19.84 -9.58
CA LEU A 150 -2.76 -20.81 -8.83
C LEU A 150 -2.20 -22.23 -9.00
N ASN A 151 -1.54 -22.47 -10.13
CA ASN A 151 -1.07 -23.78 -10.52
C ASN A 151 0.46 -23.86 -10.58
N THR A 152 0.95 -25.07 -10.37
CA THR A 152 2.32 -25.47 -10.65
C THR A 152 2.51 -25.69 -12.16
N PRO A 153 3.75 -25.76 -12.69
CA PRO A 153 4.01 -25.95 -14.13
C PRO A 153 3.39 -27.22 -14.74
N ASP A 154 3.12 -28.25 -13.94
CA ASP A 154 2.45 -29.49 -14.35
C ASP A 154 0.91 -29.40 -14.34
N GLY A 155 0.35 -28.22 -14.06
CA GLY A 155 -1.08 -27.93 -14.14
C GLY A 155 -1.89 -28.24 -12.87
N ASN A 156 -1.28 -28.80 -11.83
CA ASN A 156 -1.93 -29.03 -10.55
C ASN A 156 -2.03 -27.73 -9.75
N PHE A 157 -3.00 -27.63 -8.84
CA PHE A 157 -3.02 -26.52 -7.88
C PHE A 157 -1.75 -26.51 -7.02
N MET A 158 -1.22 -25.33 -6.74
CA MET A 158 -0.20 -25.15 -5.71
C MET A 158 -0.74 -25.63 -4.36
N ALA A 159 0.10 -26.23 -3.53
CA ALA A 159 -0.33 -26.83 -2.25
C ALA A 159 -1.10 -25.82 -1.37
N ALA A 160 -0.61 -24.61 -1.23
CA ALA A 160 -1.29 -23.56 -0.47
C ALA A 160 -2.66 -23.21 -1.05
N VAL A 161 -2.78 -23.15 -2.39
CA VAL A 161 -4.08 -22.86 -3.05
C VAL A 161 -5.07 -24.00 -2.83
N ALA A 162 -4.62 -25.26 -2.97
CA ALA A 162 -5.48 -26.42 -2.71
C ALA A 162 -5.97 -26.47 -1.26
N GLU A 163 -5.12 -26.08 -0.32
CA GLU A 163 -5.47 -26.03 1.11
C GLU A 163 -6.47 -24.89 1.38
N ASP A 164 -6.27 -23.69 0.78
CA ASP A 164 -7.19 -22.57 0.90
C ASP A 164 -8.59 -22.92 0.35
N MET A 165 -8.64 -23.60 -0.80
CA MET A 165 -9.92 -24.05 -1.40
C MET A 165 -10.68 -25.04 -0.49
N LYS A 166 -9.96 -25.79 0.32
CA LYS A 166 -10.53 -26.76 1.24
C LYS A 166 -10.97 -26.13 2.57
N ASN A 167 -10.14 -25.21 3.10
CA ASN A 167 -10.33 -24.64 4.44
C ASN A 167 -11.15 -23.34 4.44
N GLY A 168 -11.32 -22.71 3.27
CA GLY A 168 -12.10 -21.48 3.13
C GLY A 168 -11.35 -20.22 3.51
N PRO A 169 -12.06 -19.07 3.65
CA PRO A 169 -11.47 -17.74 3.65
C PRO A 169 -10.93 -17.27 5.02
N GLU A 170 -10.97 -18.11 6.05
CA GLU A 170 -10.66 -17.65 7.42
C GLU A 170 -9.17 -17.33 7.57
N ARG A 171 -8.29 -18.26 7.20
CA ARG A 171 -6.83 -18.15 7.30
C ARG A 171 -6.14 -18.70 6.05
N PRO A 172 -6.30 -18.03 4.89
CA PRO A 172 -5.67 -18.49 3.65
C PRO A 172 -4.16 -18.32 3.68
N GLU A 173 -3.45 -19.29 3.09
CA GLU A 173 -2.00 -19.32 3.02
C GLU A 173 -1.45 -18.68 1.74
N SER A 174 -2.13 -18.94 0.60
CA SER A 174 -1.69 -18.41 -0.68
C SER A 174 -1.94 -16.91 -0.79
N TYR A 175 -1.12 -16.21 -1.57
CA TYR A 175 -1.29 -14.79 -1.80
C TYR A 175 -2.69 -14.45 -2.34
N ILE A 176 -3.09 -15.17 -3.39
CA ILE A 176 -4.41 -14.99 -4.01
C ILE A 176 -5.54 -15.39 -3.07
N GLY A 177 -5.35 -16.43 -2.25
CA GLY A 177 -6.30 -16.81 -1.21
C GLY A 177 -6.54 -15.68 -0.20
N LYS A 178 -5.49 -14.99 0.23
CA LYS A 178 -5.59 -13.82 1.11
C LYS A 178 -6.37 -12.68 0.45
N VAL A 179 -6.06 -12.36 -0.81
CA VAL A 179 -6.80 -11.34 -1.57
C VAL A 179 -8.26 -11.75 -1.77
N ALA A 180 -8.51 -13.03 -2.11
CA ALA A 180 -9.88 -13.56 -2.28
C ALA A 180 -10.68 -13.47 -0.98
N ALA A 181 -10.07 -13.73 0.18
CA ALA A 181 -10.72 -13.58 1.49
C ALA A 181 -11.14 -12.13 1.78
N LEU A 182 -10.33 -11.15 1.37
CA LEU A 182 -10.68 -9.72 1.51
C LEU A 182 -11.85 -9.34 0.60
N ILE A 183 -11.85 -9.82 -0.65
CA ILE A 183 -12.96 -9.60 -1.60
C ILE A 183 -14.23 -10.30 -1.09
N TYR A 184 -14.10 -11.50 -0.54
CA TYR A 184 -15.22 -12.22 0.06
C TYR A 184 -15.79 -11.46 1.27
N ALA A 185 -14.94 -10.91 2.14
CA ALA A 185 -15.38 -10.06 3.25
C ALA A 185 -16.19 -8.85 2.74
N ARG A 186 -15.79 -8.24 1.63
CA ARG A 186 -16.54 -7.18 0.97
C ARG A 186 -17.90 -7.67 0.46
N TYR A 187 -17.92 -8.82 -0.21
CA TYR A 187 -19.13 -9.42 -0.75
C TYR A 187 -20.18 -9.70 0.34
N ILE A 188 -19.79 -10.40 1.41
CA ILE A 188 -20.72 -10.71 2.51
C ILE A 188 -21.16 -9.47 3.30
N SER A 189 -20.38 -8.38 3.25
CA SER A 189 -20.76 -7.08 3.82
C SER A 189 -21.76 -6.31 2.93
N GLY A 190 -22.19 -6.87 1.81
CA GLY A 190 -23.15 -6.26 0.88
C GLY A 190 -22.64 -5.02 0.17
N LYS A 191 -21.30 -4.86 0.06
CA LYS A 191 -20.67 -3.68 -0.56
C LYS A 191 -20.57 -3.81 -2.08
N LYS A 192 -20.60 -2.65 -2.75
CA LYS A 192 -20.47 -2.59 -4.22
C LYS A 192 -19.13 -3.14 -4.69
N PRO A 193 -19.04 -3.71 -5.91
CA PRO A 193 -17.79 -4.07 -6.55
C PRO A 193 -16.79 -2.90 -6.57
N ILE A 194 -15.50 -3.22 -6.59
CA ILE A 194 -14.41 -2.25 -6.72
C ILE A 194 -13.58 -2.57 -7.96
N ALA A 195 -12.84 -1.59 -8.46
CA ALA A 195 -11.88 -1.82 -9.52
C ALA A 195 -10.66 -2.61 -8.99
N MET A 196 -10.24 -3.63 -9.73
CA MET A 196 -9.00 -4.36 -9.49
C MET A 196 -8.09 -4.17 -10.70
N VAL A 197 -6.90 -3.60 -10.48
CA VAL A 197 -5.97 -3.19 -11.53
C VAL A 197 -4.60 -3.80 -11.27
N SER A 198 -4.10 -4.58 -12.22
CA SER A 198 -2.77 -5.22 -12.16
C SER A 198 -1.94 -4.87 -13.38
#